data_bab140cff34f65d209a43c8fa4e5c25f
#
_entry.id   bab140cff34f65d209a43c8fa4e5c25f
#
_cell.length_a   1.000
_cell.length_b   1.000
_cell.length_c   1.000
_cell.angle_alpha   90.00
_cell.angle_beta   90.00
_cell.angle_gamma   90.00
#
_symmetry.space_group_name_H-M   'P 1'
#
loop_
_entity.id
_entity.type
_entity.pdbx_description
1 polymer ?
#
loop_
_entity_poly.entity_id
_entity_poly.type
_entity_poly.pdbx_seq_one_letter_code
_entity_poly.pdbx_strand_id
1 'polypeptide(L)'
;MELTRRDLVKFGGGACLVASSAALAAPVAAMAEEAAAGHVVRSAEVAFSQEADILIIGTGIAGLAAGMEPALAGKKVIFAEKKGSFGGDSASSCWFMFASGSKPQLDAGLTTTIDQAWEAVAEKQTAGFDQYEWYPEWAKGKYYANTKFVDCAIENFGCQIQEPATADELPRLSASVILPAEGIGTGYTYILSPIQAKLEELGCEFEYEMRAVALIKDAPEGAVIGCRFEDAEGAYVDIKAGAVVLATGGFVDNGEMVTKYLPEWANMGVLVHGSMGEGHRMAAAAGAQVANMDSSFTYCNLMGDIPNATTWGYWAPLVLVLPNGKRFIQEGQSHDAAAAAIEAGYREWWVIFDQQAFDARCIAKSVENNINVHADAYRTADTIADLAVAMDVPADVLTATFEEYDGYVAAGEDAAFGKTSWLKSLSAPFHALKLNAVRYKTSGGLMVGPNNQVLDNDGQEIEGLYACGAVTTLSYASCSTVAATGYFVGETLATK
;
A
#
# COMPACT_ATOMS: atom_id res chain seq x y z
N MET A 1 27.01 -19.98 6.71
CA MET A 1 26.49 -20.44 5.41
C MET A 1 25.77 -19.22 4.85
N GLU A 2 26.40 -18.50 3.93
CA GLU A 2 25.80 -17.32 3.31
C GLU A 2 24.65 -17.78 2.40
N LEU A 3 23.42 -17.36 2.73
CA LEU A 3 22.27 -17.56 1.87
C LEU A 3 22.40 -16.65 0.65
N THR A 4 22.34 -17.23 -0.54
CA THR A 4 22.37 -16.46 -1.78
C THR A 4 20.99 -15.87 -2.08
N ARG A 5 20.92 -14.78 -2.88
CA ARG A 5 19.64 -14.18 -3.34
C ARG A 5 18.68 -15.21 -3.96
N ARG A 6 19.19 -16.31 -4.54
CA ARG A 6 18.39 -17.42 -5.06
C ARG A 6 17.66 -18.24 -4.00
N ASP A 7 18.19 -18.29 -2.79
CA ASP A 7 17.56 -19.04 -1.70
C ASP A 7 16.39 -18.25 -1.09
N LEU A 8 16.40 -16.92 -1.20
CA LEU A 8 15.34 -16.01 -0.79
C LEU A 8 14.07 -16.10 -1.67
N VAL A 9 14.25 -16.33 -2.98
CA VAL A 9 13.13 -16.44 -3.93
C VAL A 9 12.35 -17.75 -3.79
N LYS A 10 12.96 -18.81 -3.25
CA LYS A 10 12.31 -20.11 -3.05
C LYS A 10 11.31 -20.16 -1.89
N PHE A 11 11.33 -19.18 -1.00
CA PHE A 11 10.37 -19.06 0.09
C PHE A 11 9.28 -18.03 -0.26
N GLY A 12 8.52 -18.29 -1.33
CA GLY A 12 7.38 -17.50 -1.75
C GLY A 12 6.37 -17.32 -0.62
N GLY A 13 6.25 -16.10 -0.11
CA GLY A 13 5.25 -15.67 0.84
C GLY A 13 5.83 -15.17 2.16
N GLY A 14 6.30 -13.91 2.16
CA GLY A 14 6.38 -13.04 3.33
C GLY A 14 7.21 -13.51 4.52
N ALA A 15 8.48 -13.83 4.33
CA ALA A 15 9.43 -13.83 5.42
C ALA A 15 10.13 -12.46 5.46
N CYS A 16 9.85 -11.64 6.47
CA CYS A 16 10.71 -10.52 6.82
C CYS A 16 12.07 -11.07 7.26
N LEU A 17 13.10 -10.93 6.43
CA LEU A 17 14.48 -11.07 6.89
C LEU A 17 14.95 -9.71 7.38
N VAL A 18 15.04 -9.57 8.70
CA VAL A 18 15.67 -8.43 9.34
C VAL A 18 17.17 -8.50 9.07
N ALA A 19 17.71 -7.50 8.39
CA ALA A 19 19.14 -7.27 8.33
C ALA A 19 19.64 -6.96 9.75
N SER A 20 20.81 -7.51 10.10
CA SER A 20 21.42 -7.42 11.43
C SER A 20 21.54 -5.96 11.91
N SER A 21 21.33 -5.75 13.19
CA SER A 21 21.34 -4.49 13.94
C SER A 21 22.54 -3.55 13.75
N ALA A 22 23.59 -3.99 13.09
CA ALA A 22 24.78 -3.16 12.81
C ALA A 22 24.63 -2.23 11.56
N ALA A 23 23.67 -2.52 10.67
CA ALA A 23 23.41 -1.69 9.48
C ALA A 23 22.41 -0.54 9.74
N LEU A 24 21.74 -0.53 10.91
CA LEU A 24 20.67 0.41 11.24
C LEU A 24 21.16 1.81 11.67
N ALA A 25 22.41 1.95 12.13
CA ALA A 25 22.87 3.19 12.76
C ALA A 25 23.35 4.30 11.77
N ALA A 26 23.86 3.93 10.62
CA ALA A 26 24.48 4.90 9.70
C ALA A 26 23.46 5.76 8.89
N PRO A 27 22.31 5.23 8.42
CA PRO A 27 21.30 6.03 7.71
C PRO A 27 20.57 7.02 8.60
N VAL A 28 20.43 6.72 9.90
CA VAL A 28 19.67 7.54 10.88
C VAL A 28 20.39 8.86 11.16
N ALA A 29 21.69 8.83 11.38
CA ALA A 29 22.48 10.03 11.63
C ALA A 29 22.45 11.02 10.46
N ALA A 30 22.52 10.53 9.23
CA ALA A 30 22.49 11.35 8.03
C ALA A 30 21.13 12.03 7.77
N MET A 31 19.99 11.40 8.14
CA MET A 31 18.69 12.07 8.06
C MET A 31 18.52 13.15 9.12
N ALA A 32 19.02 12.92 10.34
CA ALA A 32 18.92 13.90 11.42
C ALA A 32 19.73 15.18 11.13
N GLU A 33 20.88 15.06 10.50
CA GLU A 33 21.73 16.20 10.10
C GLU A 33 21.11 17.03 8.95
N GLU A 34 20.53 16.36 7.95
CA GLU A 34 19.89 17.00 6.79
C GLU A 34 18.51 17.58 7.13
N ALA A 35 17.79 16.95 8.07
CA ALA A 35 16.45 17.35 8.52
C ALA A 35 16.47 18.50 9.54
N ALA A 36 17.60 18.79 10.20
CA ALA A 36 17.64 19.74 11.32
C ALA A 36 17.32 21.21 10.95
N ALA A 37 17.41 21.59 9.68
CA ALA A 37 17.18 22.96 9.26
C ALA A 37 15.72 23.19 8.83
N GLY A 38 14.87 23.67 9.76
CA GLY A 38 13.57 24.26 9.43
C GLY A 38 12.34 23.35 9.52
N HIS A 39 12.49 22.07 9.90
CA HIS A 39 11.36 21.13 10.02
C HIS A 39 10.76 21.00 11.43
N VAL A 40 11.30 21.73 12.41
CA VAL A 40 10.74 21.88 13.75
C VAL A 40 10.77 23.34 14.12
N VAL A 41 9.67 23.88 14.63
CA VAL A 41 9.53 25.23 15.16
C VAL A 41 9.03 25.18 16.60
N ARG A 42 9.28 26.25 17.37
CA ARG A 42 8.82 26.33 18.77
C ARG A 42 7.50 27.08 18.86
N SER A 43 6.66 26.69 19.81
CA SER A 43 5.37 27.34 20.04
C SER A 43 5.48 28.84 20.32
N ALA A 44 6.58 29.30 20.93
CA ALA A 44 6.84 30.72 21.16
C ALA A 44 7.11 31.53 19.87
N GLU A 45 7.35 30.84 18.76
CA GLU A 45 7.67 31.43 17.45
C GLU A 45 6.49 31.40 16.46
N VAL A 46 5.31 30.97 16.94
CA VAL A 46 4.13 30.75 16.10
C VAL A 46 2.88 31.44 16.64
N ALA A 47 1.97 31.78 15.74
CA ALA A 47 0.64 32.26 16.08
C ALA A 47 -0.39 31.26 15.53
N PHE A 48 -0.95 30.43 16.38
CA PHE A 48 -1.94 29.46 15.98
C PHE A 48 -3.19 30.11 15.41
N SER A 49 -3.56 29.72 14.21
CA SER A 49 -4.77 30.18 13.51
C SER A 49 -5.98 29.28 13.78
N GLN A 50 -5.73 28.02 14.12
CA GLN A 50 -6.74 27.01 14.40
C GLN A 50 -6.28 26.10 15.54
N GLU A 51 -7.24 25.42 16.17
CA GLU A 51 -7.00 24.41 17.21
C GLU A 51 -7.94 23.20 17.01
N ALA A 52 -7.42 22.00 17.19
CA ALA A 52 -8.14 20.74 17.12
C ALA A 52 -7.79 19.82 18.31
N ASP A 53 -8.63 18.83 18.58
CA ASP A 53 -8.21 17.71 19.44
C ASP A 53 -7.17 16.87 18.72
N ILE A 54 -7.41 16.61 17.42
CA ILE A 54 -6.55 15.76 16.59
C ILE A 54 -6.34 16.44 15.22
N LEU A 55 -5.08 16.58 14.83
CA LEU A 55 -4.65 17.04 13.51
C LEU A 55 -4.07 15.86 12.73
N ILE A 56 -4.71 15.51 11.61
CA ILE A 56 -4.27 14.43 10.73
C ILE A 56 -3.65 15.02 9.46
N ILE A 57 -2.39 14.69 9.19
CA ILE A 57 -1.62 15.21 8.06
C ILE A 57 -1.60 14.15 6.95
N GLY A 58 -2.36 14.39 5.89
CA GLY A 58 -2.58 13.50 4.75
C GLY A 58 -3.95 12.82 4.79
N THR A 59 -4.62 12.82 3.63
CA THR A 59 -5.98 12.30 3.43
C THR A 59 -6.02 11.03 2.57
N GLY A 60 -4.91 10.27 2.52
CA GLY A 60 -4.92 8.89 2.06
C GLY A 60 -5.75 8.02 3.01
N ILE A 61 -5.98 6.75 2.64
CA ILE A 61 -6.84 5.86 3.46
C ILE A 61 -6.35 5.73 4.90
N ALA A 62 -5.03 5.79 5.16
CA ALA A 62 -4.50 5.76 6.53
C ALA A 62 -4.99 6.96 7.37
N GLY A 63 -4.94 8.16 6.78
CA GLY A 63 -5.44 9.37 7.45
C GLY A 63 -6.95 9.36 7.63
N LEU A 64 -7.71 9.02 6.59
CA LEU A 64 -9.17 8.92 6.70
C LEU A 64 -9.58 7.89 7.76
N ALA A 65 -8.94 6.71 7.77
CA ALA A 65 -9.21 5.68 8.77
C ALA A 65 -8.86 6.11 10.20
N ALA A 66 -7.78 6.90 10.36
CA ALA A 66 -7.38 7.43 11.67
C ALA A 66 -8.41 8.43 12.25
N GLY A 67 -9.18 9.08 11.38
CA GLY A 67 -10.22 10.03 11.83
C GLY A 67 -11.56 9.39 12.13
N MET A 68 -11.82 8.12 11.73
CA MET A 68 -13.16 7.51 11.84
C MET A 68 -13.65 7.41 13.28
N GLU A 69 -12.93 6.72 14.14
CA GLU A 69 -13.31 6.54 15.55
C GLU A 69 -13.33 7.86 16.34
N PRO A 70 -12.32 8.76 16.21
CA PRO A 70 -12.38 10.06 16.83
C PRO A 70 -13.61 10.89 16.42
N ALA A 71 -13.96 10.90 15.13
CA ALA A 71 -15.13 11.61 14.63
C ALA A 71 -16.44 11.04 15.22
N LEU A 72 -16.56 9.70 15.28
CA LEU A 72 -17.70 9.05 15.94
C LEU A 72 -17.76 9.36 17.44
N ALA A 73 -16.61 9.56 18.10
CA ALA A 73 -16.51 9.97 19.49
C ALA A 73 -16.76 11.49 19.71
N GLY A 74 -17.00 12.26 18.66
CA GLY A 74 -17.28 13.70 18.74
C GLY A 74 -16.06 14.57 18.99
N LYS A 75 -14.83 14.08 18.71
CA LYS A 75 -13.60 14.86 18.76
C LYS A 75 -13.55 15.87 17.62
N LYS A 76 -12.96 17.03 17.87
CA LYS A 76 -12.64 17.99 16.80
C LYS A 76 -11.43 17.50 16.01
N VAL A 77 -11.65 17.04 14.77
CA VAL A 77 -10.61 16.53 13.88
C VAL A 77 -10.42 17.48 12.70
N ILE A 78 -9.16 17.89 12.46
CA ILE A 78 -8.76 18.63 11.27
C ILE A 78 -7.88 17.72 10.42
N PHE A 79 -8.23 17.59 9.13
CA PHE A 79 -7.40 16.95 8.11
C PHE A 79 -6.69 18.03 7.30
N ALA A 80 -5.37 17.92 7.14
CA ALA A 80 -4.60 18.79 6.25
C ALA A 80 -4.01 17.98 5.09
N GLU A 81 -4.30 18.39 3.87
CA GLU A 81 -3.87 17.74 2.64
C GLU A 81 -3.14 18.75 1.74
N LYS A 82 -1.96 18.36 1.24
CA LYS A 82 -1.16 19.25 0.38
C LYS A 82 -1.69 19.39 -1.04
N LYS A 83 -2.52 18.45 -1.49
CA LYS A 83 -3.20 18.51 -2.80
C LYS A 83 -4.55 19.22 -2.67
N GLY A 84 -5.11 19.64 -3.81
CA GLY A 84 -6.45 20.20 -3.87
C GLY A 84 -7.58 19.16 -3.76
N SER A 85 -7.25 17.89 -3.45
CA SER A 85 -8.22 16.80 -3.29
C SER A 85 -7.71 15.71 -2.38
N PHE A 86 -8.62 15.00 -1.72
CA PHE A 86 -8.29 13.86 -0.86
C PHE A 86 -7.93 12.59 -1.65
N GLY A 87 -7.43 11.59 -0.93
CA GLY A 87 -7.22 10.23 -1.42
C GLY A 87 -5.77 9.82 -1.59
N GLY A 88 -4.86 10.76 -1.86
CA GLY A 88 -3.43 10.47 -2.01
C GLY A 88 -3.16 9.30 -2.97
N ASP A 89 -2.13 8.51 -2.68
CA ASP A 89 -1.78 7.31 -3.47
C ASP A 89 -2.86 6.21 -3.39
N SER A 90 -3.71 6.26 -2.35
CA SER A 90 -4.81 5.30 -2.17
C SER A 90 -5.87 5.42 -3.26
N ALA A 91 -6.02 6.59 -3.89
CA ALA A 91 -6.97 6.79 -4.99
C ALA A 91 -6.67 5.90 -6.21
N SER A 92 -5.38 5.54 -6.42
CA SER A 92 -4.92 4.70 -7.53
C SER A 92 -4.67 3.24 -7.12
N SER A 93 -5.08 2.82 -5.93
CA SER A 93 -4.81 1.48 -5.41
C SER A 93 -5.76 0.41 -5.95
N CYS A 94 -5.34 -0.85 -5.88
CA CYS A 94 -6.17 -2.00 -6.30
C CYS A 94 -7.36 -2.27 -5.36
N TRP A 95 -7.31 -1.82 -4.10
CA TRP A 95 -8.43 -1.91 -3.17
C TRP A 95 -9.01 -3.31 -2.95
N PHE A 96 -8.20 -4.24 -2.54
CA PHE A 96 -8.71 -5.37 -1.78
C PHE A 96 -8.33 -5.20 -0.30
N MET A 97 -9.21 -5.63 0.59
CA MET A 97 -9.04 -5.48 2.04
C MET A 97 -9.04 -6.85 2.69
N PHE A 98 -8.07 -7.09 3.55
CA PHE A 98 -8.06 -8.29 4.40
C PHE A 98 -9.00 -8.05 5.58
N ALA A 99 -9.99 -8.91 5.76
CA ALA A 99 -11.01 -8.73 6.79
C ALA A 99 -11.60 -10.07 7.25
N SER A 100 -10.73 -11.05 7.53
CA SER A 100 -11.17 -12.37 8.00
C SER A 100 -12.08 -12.25 9.22
N GLY A 101 -13.23 -12.91 9.16
CA GLY A 101 -14.22 -12.87 10.24
C GLY A 101 -15.02 -11.56 10.31
N SER A 102 -14.94 -10.70 9.30
CA SER A 102 -15.80 -9.51 9.20
C SER A 102 -17.26 -9.88 9.07
N LYS A 103 -18.14 -8.97 9.49
CA LYS A 103 -19.58 -9.17 9.43
C LYS A 103 -20.07 -9.60 8.04
N PRO A 104 -19.66 -8.95 6.91
CA PRO A 104 -20.07 -9.40 5.59
C PRO A 104 -19.67 -10.84 5.26
N GLN A 105 -18.49 -11.28 5.71
CA GLN A 105 -18.03 -12.65 5.49
C GLN A 105 -18.85 -13.66 6.30
N LEU A 106 -19.13 -13.34 7.56
CA LEU A 106 -19.96 -14.19 8.42
C LEU A 106 -21.40 -14.28 7.90
N ASP A 107 -21.97 -13.15 7.45
CA ASP A 107 -23.32 -13.10 6.85
C ASP A 107 -23.39 -13.91 5.54
N ALA A 108 -22.30 -13.99 4.77
CA ALA A 108 -22.17 -14.84 3.59
C ALA A 108 -21.91 -16.33 3.91
N GLY A 109 -21.86 -16.70 5.19
CA GLY A 109 -21.69 -18.09 5.64
C GLY A 109 -20.25 -18.57 5.69
N LEU A 110 -19.25 -17.67 5.58
CA LEU A 110 -17.85 -18.01 5.86
C LEU A 110 -17.66 -18.18 7.37
N THR A 111 -16.98 -19.24 7.78
CA THR A 111 -16.90 -19.63 9.19
C THR A 111 -15.54 -19.33 9.86
N THR A 112 -14.58 -18.82 9.09
CA THR A 112 -13.26 -18.49 9.65
C THR A 112 -13.38 -17.27 10.54
N THR A 113 -13.15 -17.44 11.84
CA THR A 113 -13.10 -16.32 12.78
C THR A 113 -11.78 -15.55 12.65
N ILE A 114 -11.78 -14.30 13.14
CA ILE A 114 -10.58 -13.49 13.16
C ILE A 114 -9.47 -14.13 14.02
N ASP A 115 -9.82 -14.78 15.12
CA ASP A 115 -8.87 -15.50 15.98
C ASP A 115 -8.19 -16.64 15.22
N GLN A 116 -8.97 -17.48 14.54
CA GLN A 116 -8.43 -18.57 13.71
C GLN A 116 -7.54 -18.05 12.59
N ALA A 117 -7.93 -16.95 11.95
CA ALA A 117 -7.14 -16.33 10.90
C ALA A 117 -5.83 -15.73 11.45
N TRP A 118 -5.87 -15.11 12.64
CA TRP A 118 -4.67 -14.62 13.32
C TRP A 118 -3.73 -15.77 13.69
N GLU A 119 -4.21 -16.84 14.33
CA GLU A 119 -3.40 -17.99 14.70
C GLU A 119 -2.65 -18.59 13.50
N ALA A 120 -3.29 -18.62 12.33
CA ALA A 120 -2.68 -19.13 11.09
C ALA A 120 -1.53 -18.27 10.56
N VAL A 121 -1.43 -17.00 10.95
CA VAL A 121 -0.43 -16.04 10.41
C VAL A 121 0.46 -15.41 11.50
N ALA A 122 0.17 -15.61 12.78
CA ALA A 122 0.81 -14.91 13.90
C ALA A 122 2.33 -15.02 13.87
N GLU A 123 2.89 -16.23 13.75
CA GLU A 123 4.33 -16.46 13.69
C GLU A 123 4.99 -15.64 12.57
N LYS A 124 4.36 -15.63 11.39
CA LYS A 124 4.86 -14.89 10.24
C LYS A 124 4.74 -13.37 10.41
N GLN A 125 3.66 -12.91 11.04
CA GLN A 125 3.40 -11.48 11.26
C GLN A 125 4.32 -10.88 12.35
N THR A 126 4.85 -11.72 13.26
CA THR A 126 5.72 -11.28 14.36
C THR A 126 7.20 -11.55 14.11
N ALA A 127 7.54 -12.37 13.12
CA ALA A 127 8.92 -12.73 12.80
C ALA A 127 9.79 -11.50 12.52
N GLY A 128 11.00 -11.50 13.09
CA GLY A 128 11.99 -10.46 12.88
C GLY A 128 11.86 -9.21 13.76
N PHE A 129 10.93 -9.22 14.72
CA PHE A 129 10.72 -8.15 15.69
C PHE A 129 10.86 -8.59 17.14
N ASP A 130 11.56 -9.72 17.37
CA ASP A 130 11.75 -10.34 18.69
C ASP A 130 12.42 -9.42 19.74
N GLN A 131 13.13 -8.39 19.28
CA GLN A 131 13.75 -7.37 20.13
C GLN A 131 12.73 -6.43 20.79
N TYR A 132 11.48 -6.42 20.33
CA TYR A 132 10.42 -5.58 20.86
C TYR A 132 9.36 -6.43 21.56
N GLU A 133 9.39 -6.51 22.88
CA GLU A 133 8.43 -7.31 23.67
C GLU A 133 6.95 -6.95 23.42
N TRP A 134 6.69 -5.68 23.08
CA TRP A 134 5.34 -5.17 22.80
C TRP A 134 4.84 -5.52 21.39
N TYR A 135 5.71 -5.89 20.46
CA TYR A 135 5.36 -6.03 19.06
C TYR A 135 4.31 -7.12 18.74
N PRO A 136 4.34 -8.32 19.36
CA PRO A 136 3.32 -9.35 19.10
C PRO A 136 1.88 -8.87 19.36
N GLU A 137 1.66 -8.17 20.47
CA GLU A 137 0.33 -7.62 20.80
C GLU A 137 -0.06 -6.48 19.88
N TRP A 138 0.86 -5.60 19.51
CA TRP A 138 0.63 -4.57 18.53
C TRP A 138 0.31 -5.14 17.14
N ALA A 139 1.05 -6.16 16.68
CA ALA A 139 0.80 -6.83 15.41
C ALA A 139 -0.57 -7.50 15.38
N LYS A 140 -0.99 -8.10 16.50
CA LYS A 140 -2.35 -8.64 16.68
C LYS A 140 -3.39 -7.53 16.60
N GLY A 141 -3.23 -6.44 17.36
CA GLY A 141 -4.12 -5.28 17.32
C GLY A 141 -4.30 -4.72 15.92
N LYS A 142 -3.19 -4.51 15.20
CA LYS A 142 -3.20 -4.09 13.79
C LYS A 142 -3.93 -5.10 12.88
N TYR A 143 -3.73 -6.40 13.08
CA TYR A 143 -4.42 -7.43 12.30
C TYR A 143 -5.93 -7.37 12.51
N TYR A 144 -6.38 -7.23 13.75
CA TYR A 144 -7.79 -7.09 14.12
C TYR A 144 -8.39 -5.78 13.61
N ALA A 145 -7.59 -4.72 13.56
CA ALA A 145 -8.02 -3.43 13.02
C ALA A 145 -8.41 -3.49 11.52
N ASN A 146 -7.90 -4.46 10.74
CA ASN A 146 -8.38 -4.68 9.37
C ASN A 146 -9.87 -5.00 9.34
N THR A 147 -10.29 -5.98 10.15
CA THR A 147 -11.68 -6.43 10.22
C THR A 147 -12.59 -5.34 10.77
N LYS A 148 -12.17 -4.71 11.88
CA LYS A 148 -12.91 -3.61 12.51
C LYS A 148 -13.07 -2.41 11.56
N PHE A 149 -12.02 -2.06 10.82
CA PHE A 149 -12.08 -1.01 9.81
C PHE A 149 -13.15 -1.31 8.76
N VAL A 150 -13.18 -2.53 8.21
CA VAL A 150 -14.15 -2.93 7.18
C VAL A 150 -15.57 -2.88 7.75
N ASP A 151 -15.80 -3.45 8.93
CA ASP A 151 -17.12 -3.45 9.57
C ASP A 151 -17.57 -2.01 9.86
N CYS A 152 -16.75 -1.17 10.45
CA CYS A 152 -17.05 0.23 10.71
C CYS A 152 -17.29 1.03 9.42
N ALA A 153 -16.46 0.82 8.39
CA ALA A 153 -16.59 1.50 7.10
C ALA A 153 -17.93 1.21 6.43
N ILE A 154 -18.42 -0.02 6.53
CA ILE A 154 -19.72 -0.42 5.98
C ILE A 154 -20.86 0.10 6.86
N GLU A 155 -20.81 -0.15 8.17
CA GLU A 155 -21.92 0.12 9.08
C GLU A 155 -22.12 1.62 9.36
N ASN A 156 -21.03 2.38 9.48
CA ASN A 156 -21.08 3.78 9.93
C ASN A 156 -20.75 4.80 8.82
N PHE A 157 -20.01 4.37 7.78
CA PHE A 157 -19.51 5.29 6.76
C PHE A 157 -20.09 5.04 5.37
N GLY A 158 -21.01 4.06 5.21
CA GLY A 158 -21.73 3.83 3.97
C GLY A 158 -20.87 3.27 2.82
N CYS A 159 -19.73 2.67 3.15
CA CYS A 159 -18.91 1.98 2.16
C CYS A 159 -19.65 0.80 1.55
N GLN A 160 -19.44 0.58 0.25
CA GLN A 160 -20.11 -0.46 -0.51
C GLN A 160 -19.10 -1.50 -0.99
N ILE A 161 -19.46 -2.77 -0.79
CA ILE A 161 -18.61 -3.92 -1.14
C ILE A 161 -19.36 -4.89 -2.05
N GLN A 162 -18.61 -5.74 -2.76
CA GLN A 162 -19.16 -6.93 -3.39
C GLN A 162 -19.53 -7.97 -2.32
N GLU A 163 -20.44 -8.89 -2.67
CA GLU A 163 -20.57 -10.13 -1.89
C GLU A 163 -19.20 -10.81 -1.78
N PRO A 164 -18.85 -11.37 -0.61
CA PRO A 164 -17.61 -12.10 -0.43
C PRO A 164 -17.44 -13.17 -1.51
N ALA A 165 -16.22 -13.22 -2.06
CA ALA A 165 -15.92 -14.14 -3.14
C ALA A 165 -15.89 -15.59 -2.65
N THR A 166 -16.38 -16.51 -3.47
CA THR A 166 -16.29 -17.95 -3.21
C THR A 166 -14.88 -18.48 -3.44
N ALA A 167 -14.58 -19.69 -2.95
CA ALA A 167 -13.31 -20.35 -3.19
C ALA A 167 -13.04 -20.61 -4.69
N ASP A 168 -14.06 -20.78 -5.50
CA ASP A 168 -13.94 -20.96 -6.95
C ASP A 168 -13.57 -19.65 -7.66
N GLU A 169 -14.05 -18.51 -7.15
CA GLU A 169 -13.73 -17.18 -7.67
C GLU A 169 -12.36 -16.67 -7.17
N LEU A 170 -12.01 -17.02 -5.95
CA LEU A 170 -10.75 -16.64 -5.30
C LEU A 170 -10.10 -17.83 -4.59
N PRO A 171 -9.47 -18.74 -5.30
CA PRO A 171 -8.95 -20.00 -4.72
C PRO A 171 -7.96 -19.82 -3.56
N ARG A 172 -7.28 -18.67 -3.49
CA ARG A 172 -6.26 -18.41 -2.45
C ARG A 172 -6.72 -17.44 -1.36
N LEU A 173 -7.71 -16.60 -1.61
CA LEU A 173 -7.99 -15.42 -0.79
C LEU A 173 -9.45 -15.30 -0.36
N SER A 174 -10.35 -16.19 -0.79
CA SER A 174 -11.80 -16.09 -0.55
C SER A 174 -12.18 -15.92 0.94
N ALA A 175 -11.47 -16.58 1.83
CA ALA A 175 -11.77 -16.54 3.28
C ALA A 175 -11.27 -15.28 4.00
N SER A 176 -10.58 -14.36 3.31
CA SER A 176 -9.91 -13.24 3.96
C SER A 176 -10.08 -11.90 3.25
N VAL A 177 -10.62 -11.86 2.04
CA VAL A 177 -10.64 -10.65 1.21
C VAL A 177 -12.05 -10.12 0.99
N ILE A 178 -12.17 -8.80 1.14
CA ILE A 178 -13.33 -7.98 0.78
C ILE A 178 -12.93 -7.04 -0.35
N LEU A 179 -13.81 -6.88 -1.33
CA LEU A 179 -13.64 -6.01 -2.49
C LEU A 179 -14.67 -4.87 -2.49
N PRO A 180 -14.32 -3.67 -3.02
CA PRO A 180 -15.30 -2.63 -3.30
C PRO A 180 -16.42 -3.13 -4.24
N ALA A 181 -17.56 -2.44 -4.27
CA ALA A 181 -18.79 -2.89 -4.93
C ALA A 181 -18.63 -3.31 -6.40
N GLU A 182 -17.80 -2.65 -7.18
CA GLU A 182 -17.51 -3.01 -8.58
C GLU A 182 -16.12 -3.67 -8.78
N GLY A 183 -15.52 -4.19 -7.70
CA GLY A 183 -14.24 -4.90 -7.74
C GLY A 183 -13.02 -4.01 -7.56
N ILE A 184 -11.84 -4.58 -7.88
CA ILE A 184 -10.58 -3.84 -7.72
C ILE A 184 -10.52 -2.62 -8.64
N GLY A 185 -9.82 -1.57 -8.17
CA GLY A 185 -9.71 -0.30 -8.89
C GLY A 185 -10.86 0.67 -8.70
N THR A 186 -11.89 0.32 -7.90
CA THR A 186 -13.05 1.18 -7.66
C THR A 186 -13.15 1.73 -6.23
N GLY A 187 -12.10 1.52 -5.44
CA GLY A 187 -12.07 1.91 -4.03
C GLY A 187 -12.18 3.39 -3.78
N TYR A 188 -11.78 4.25 -4.73
CA TYR A 188 -12.01 5.69 -4.60
C TYR A 188 -13.51 5.99 -4.47
N THR A 189 -14.33 5.42 -5.33
CA THR A 189 -15.78 5.65 -5.38
C THR A 189 -16.51 5.00 -4.20
N TYR A 190 -16.18 3.76 -3.88
CA TYR A 190 -16.99 2.94 -2.97
C TYR A 190 -16.44 2.87 -1.54
N ILE A 191 -15.20 3.31 -1.31
CA ILE A 191 -14.55 3.29 0.00
C ILE A 191 -14.11 4.69 0.44
N LEU A 192 -13.22 5.35 -0.33
CA LEU A 192 -12.65 6.65 0.09
C LEU A 192 -13.71 7.75 0.16
N SER A 193 -14.50 7.92 -0.92
CA SER A 193 -15.47 9.01 -0.99
C SER A 193 -16.58 8.91 0.05
N PRO A 194 -17.17 7.73 0.34
CA PRO A 194 -18.13 7.60 1.43
C PRO A 194 -17.52 7.93 2.81
N ILE A 195 -16.29 7.48 3.08
CA ILE A 195 -15.62 7.79 4.35
C ILE A 195 -15.41 9.30 4.48
N GLN A 196 -14.85 9.95 3.45
CA GLN A 196 -14.60 11.39 3.47
C GLN A 196 -15.89 12.17 3.67
N ALA A 197 -16.95 11.87 2.90
CA ALA A 197 -18.23 12.55 3.03
C ALA A 197 -18.87 12.38 4.42
N LYS A 198 -18.75 11.21 5.01
CA LYS A 198 -19.27 10.96 6.36
C LYS A 198 -18.46 11.67 7.45
N LEU A 199 -17.13 11.77 7.29
CA LEU A 199 -16.28 12.54 8.19
C LEU A 199 -16.67 14.04 8.17
N GLU A 200 -16.94 14.62 7.00
CA GLU A 200 -17.46 15.99 6.89
C GLU A 200 -18.84 16.14 7.57
N GLU A 201 -19.75 15.19 7.35
CA GLU A 201 -21.07 15.17 8.02
C GLU A 201 -20.93 15.12 9.55
N LEU A 202 -19.92 14.43 10.08
CA LEU A 202 -19.60 14.36 11.50
C LEU A 202 -18.88 15.61 12.03
N GLY A 203 -18.62 16.61 11.16
CA GLY A 203 -18.05 17.89 11.56
C GLY A 203 -16.52 17.95 11.49
N CYS A 204 -15.88 16.97 10.85
CA CYS A 204 -14.44 17.08 10.58
C CYS A 204 -14.17 18.16 9.52
N GLU A 205 -13.09 18.90 9.73
CA GLU A 205 -12.64 19.96 8.81
C GLU A 205 -11.56 19.41 7.86
N PHE A 206 -11.64 19.73 6.56
CA PHE A 206 -10.66 19.35 5.55
C PHE A 206 -10.01 20.59 4.96
N GLU A 207 -8.72 20.78 5.25
CA GLU A 207 -7.89 21.85 4.74
C GLU A 207 -7.03 21.34 3.58
N TYR A 208 -7.34 21.78 2.38
CA TYR A 208 -6.63 21.40 1.16
C TYR A 208 -5.55 22.42 0.80
N GLU A 209 -4.61 22.02 -0.07
CA GLU A 209 -3.46 22.82 -0.51
C GLU A 209 -2.57 23.29 0.66
N MET A 210 -2.57 22.50 1.74
CA MET A 210 -1.86 22.73 2.99
C MET A 210 -0.66 21.80 3.09
N ARG A 211 0.50 22.23 2.64
CA ARG A 211 1.74 21.44 2.69
C ARG A 211 2.39 21.53 4.08
N ALA A 212 2.40 20.44 4.82
CA ALA A 212 3.09 20.37 6.11
C ALA A 212 4.61 20.58 5.94
N VAL A 213 5.18 21.53 6.67
CA VAL A 213 6.59 21.92 6.55
C VAL A 213 7.37 21.78 7.84
N ALA A 214 6.74 21.91 9.01
CA ALA A 214 7.42 21.75 10.31
C ALA A 214 6.46 21.29 11.40
N LEU A 215 6.95 20.42 12.30
CA LEU A 215 6.26 20.12 13.55
C LEU A 215 6.46 21.27 14.56
N ILE A 216 5.45 21.55 15.37
CA ILE A 216 5.52 22.57 16.41
C ILE A 216 5.67 21.88 17.75
N LYS A 217 6.76 22.18 18.47
CA LYS A 217 7.03 21.66 19.82
C LYS A 217 6.86 22.77 20.88
N ASP A 218 6.38 22.39 22.05
CA ASP A 218 6.24 23.32 23.18
C ASP A 218 7.60 23.68 23.82
N ALA A 219 8.55 22.73 23.78
CA ALA A 219 9.94 22.89 24.24
C ALA A 219 10.87 22.07 23.33
N PRO A 220 12.21 22.26 23.37
CA PRO A 220 13.17 21.50 22.55
C PRO A 220 12.99 19.98 22.65
N GLU A 221 12.87 19.47 23.87
CA GLU A 221 12.63 18.04 24.17
C GLU A 221 11.18 17.80 24.63
N GLY A 222 10.26 18.75 24.36
CA GLY A 222 8.86 18.68 24.79
C GLY A 222 7.95 18.02 23.76
N ALA A 223 6.66 18.09 24.05
CA ALA A 223 5.61 17.52 23.24
C ALA A 223 5.46 18.20 21.87
N VAL A 224 5.05 17.43 20.88
CA VAL A 224 4.53 17.95 19.61
C VAL A 224 3.08 18.40 19.85
N ILE A 225 2.82 19.70 19.64
CA ILE A 225 1.55 20.36 19.94
C ILE A 225 0.88 20.98 18.71
N GLY A 226 1.37 20.68 17.52
CA GLY A 226 0.82 21.19 16.27
C GLY A 226 1.75 20.99 15.08
N CYS A 227 1.34 21.60 13.97
CA CYS A 227 2.11 21.60 12.72
C CYS A 227 1.99 22.94 12.01
N ARG A 228 3.09 23.37 11.38
CA ARG A 228 3.14 24.49 10.46
C ARG A 228 2.93 23.99 9.04
N PHE A 229 2.07 24.67 8.33
CA PHE A 229 1.78 24.43 6.91
C PHE A 229 2.19 25.64 6.11
N GLU A 230 2.43 25.39 4.81
CA GLU A 230 2.52 26.41 3.77
C GLU A 230 1.32 26.21 2.85
N ASP A 231 0.51 27.26 2.69
CA ASP A 231 -0.67 27.27 1.83
C ASP A 231 -0.29 27.47 0.34
N ALA A 232 -1.31 27.53 -0.54
CA ALA A 232 -1.11 27.70 -1.98
C ALA A 232 -0.44 29.04 -2.34
N GLU A 233 -0.60 30.07 -1.51
CA GLU A 233 -0.01 31.40 -1.67
C GLU A 233 1.41 31.50 -1.09
N GLY A 234 1.89 30.44 -0.39
CA GLY A 234 3.18 30.39 0.27
C GLY A 234 3.19 31.04 1.65
N ALA A 235 2.01 31.32 2.24
CA ALA A 235 1.90 31.81 3.58
C ALA A 235 1.92 30.67 4.62
N TYR A 236 2.44 30.97 5.82
CA TYR A 236 2.44 29.98 6.89
C TYR A 236 1.14 29.98 7.68
N VAL A 237 0.59 28.79 7.89
CA VAL A 237 -0.59 28.51 8.72
C VAL A 237 -0.17 27.55 9.81
N ASP A 238 -0.36 27.95 11.07
CA ASP A 238 -0.01 27.15 12.25
C ASP A 238 -1.28 26.61 12.91
N ILE A 239 -1.39 25.27 12.97
CA ILE A 239 -2.53 24.57 13.58
C ILE A 239 -2.06 23.88 14.86
N LYS A 240 -2.72 24.20 15.99
CA LYS A 240 -2.51 23.56 17.28
C LYS A 240 -3.34 22.29 17.39
N ALA A 241 -2.80 21.26 18.02
CA ALA A 241 -3.55 20.02 18.29
C ALA A 241 -3.09 19.32 19.56
N GLY A 242 -4.01 18.60 20.21
CA GLY A 242 -3.70 17.70 21.30
C GLY A 242 -2.94 16.45 20.85
N ALA A 243 -3.17 16.00 19.60
CA ALA A 243 -2.42 14.93 18.94
C ALA A 243 -2.20 15.28 17.46
N VAL A 244 -1.00 15.02 16.95
CA VAL A 244 -0.63 15.16 15.54
C VAL A 244 -0.38 13.77 14.95
N VAL A 245 -1.12 13.41 13.91
CA VAL A 245 -1.00 12.11 13.21
C VAL A 245 -0.36 12.32 11.86
N LEU A 246 0.82 11.74 11.63
CA LEU A 246 1.48 11.71 10.34
C LEU A 246 0.90 10.54 9.51
N ALA A 247 0.10 10.86 8.50
CA ALA A 247 -0.43 9.93 7.50
C ALA A 247 0.02 10.31 6.08
N THR A 248 1.25 10.82 5.97
CA THR A 248 1.82 11.55 4.83
C THR A 248 2.30 10.66 3.68
N GLY A 249 2.09 9.34 3.77
CA GLY A 249 2.57 8.41 2.76
C GLY A 249 4.09 8.18 2.81
N GLY A 250 4.63 7.55 1.76
CA GLY A 250 6.04 7.23 1.65
C GLY A 250 6.89 8.36 1.03
N PHE A 251 7.98 7.94 0.34
CA PHE A 251 8.91 8.89 -0.31
C PHE A 251 9.22 8.52 -1.78
N VAL A 252 8.38 7.72 -2.42
CA VAL A 252 8.61 7.13 -3.74
C VAL A 252 8.79 8.16 -4.86
N ASP A 253 8.19 9.35 -4.74
CA ASP A 253 8.27 10.44 -5.71
C ASP A 253 9.46 11.40 -5.43
N ASN A 254 10.12 11.27 -4.28
CA ASN A 254 11.31 12.03 -3.95
C ASN A 254 12.56 11.39 -4.56
N GLY A 255 13.05 11.96 -5.68
CA GLY A 255 14.21 11.43 -6.41
C GLY A 255 15.50 11.40 -5.59
N GLU A 256 15.71 12.35 -4.67
CA GLU A 256 16.89 12.38 -3.79
C GLU A 256 16.84 11.26 -2.76
N MET A 257 15.71 11.09 -2.07
CA MET A 257 15.54 10.01 -1.09
C MET A 257 15.60 8.64 -1.78
N VAL A 258 14.98 8.49 -2.96
CA VAL A 258 15.07 7.24 -3.73
C VAL A 258 16.50 6.97 -4.16
N THR A 259 17.22 7.95 -4.68
CA THR A 259 18.64 7.77 -5.06
C THR A 259 19.52 7.38 -3.86
N LYS A 260 19.23 7.95 -2.68
CA LYS A 260 19.97 7.69 -1.45
C LYS A 260 19.68 6.30 -0.86
N TYR A 261 18.43 5.90 -0.81
CA TYR A 261 17.99 4.70 -0.08
C TYR A 261 17.68 3.50 -0.99
N LEU A 262 17.28 3.75 -2.22
CA LEU A 262 16.84 2.75 -3.21
C LEU A 262 17.48 3.04 -4.58
N PRO A 263 18.82 3.10 -4.67
CA PRO A 263 19.53 3.60 -5.86
C PRO A 263 19.20 2.81 -7.15
N GLU A 264 18.84 1.53 -7.05
CA GLU A 264 18.42 0.70 -8.17
C GLU A 264 17.11 1.18 -8.82
N TRP A 265 16.31 2.00 -8.11
CA TRP A 265 15.05 2.56 -8.62
C TRP A 265 15.17 3.99 -9.14
N ALA A 266 16.31 4.63 -8.97
CA ALA A 266 16.49 6.05 -9.27
C ALA A 266 16.10 6.43 -10.71
N ASN A 267 16.32 5.52 -11.68
CA ASN A 267 16.04 5.72 -13.09
C ASN A 267 14.70 5.16 -13.57
N MET A 268 13.78 4.77 -12.67
CA MET A 268 12.44 4.31 -13.02
C MET A 268 11.46 5.46 -12.98
N GLY A 269 10.41 5.39 -13.82
CA GLY A 269 9.24 6.26 -13.73
C GLY A 269 8.53 6.13 -12.39
N VAL A 270 7.61 7.07 -12.10
CA VAL A 270 6.79 7.08 -10.88
C VAL A 270 5.34 6.90 -11.29
N LEU A 271 4.63 5.95 -10.67
CA LEU A 271 3.21 5.73 -10.94
C LEU A 271 2.32 6.73 -10.20
N VAL A 272 2.67 7.08 -8.97
CA VAL A 272 1.89 8.00 -8.11
C VAL A 272 2.73 9.18 -7.68
N HIS A 273 2.15 10.38 -7.75
CA HIS A 273 2.84 11.62 -7.44
C HIS A 273 2.38 12.22 -6.11
N GLY A 274 3.36 12.70 -5.33
CA GLY A 274 3.12 13.43 -4.11
C GLY A 274 3.66 12.77 -2.83
N SER A 275 4.11 11.52 -2.87
CA SER A 275 4.78 10.88 -1.74
C SER A 275 6.25 11.31 -1.68
N MET A 276 6.51 12.48 -1.08
CA MET A 276 7.80 13.21 -1.09
C MET A 276 8.61 13.04 0.19
N GLY A 277 8.13 12.27 1.17
CA GLY A 277 8.84 12.01 2.43
C GLY A 277 8.86 13.18 3.43
N GLU A 278 7.92 14.13 3.33
CA GLU A 278 7.84 15.27 4.23
C GLU A 278 7.68 14.82 5.69
N GLY A 279 6.77 13.87 5.95
CA GLY A 279 6.58 13.33 7.31
C GLY A 279 7.82 12.67 7.89
N HIS A 280 8.60 11.95 7.06
CA HIS A 280 9.86 11.35 7.48
C HIS A 280 10.86 12.42 7.93
N ARG A 281 11.02 13.50 7.14
CA ARG A 281 11.97 14.57 7.44
C ARG A 281 11.55 15.37 8.68
N MET A 282 10.28 15.75 8.79
CA MET A 282 9.76 16.47 9.95
C MET A 282 9.92 15.68 11.24
N ALA A 283 9.55 14.39 11.21
CA ALA A 283 9.67 13.53 12.39
C ALA A 283 11.12 13.27 12.76
N ALA A 284 12.00 13.00 11.78
CA ALA A 284 13.43 12.84 12.03
C ALA A 284 14.05 14.10 12.67
N ALA A 285 13.65 15.31 12.22
CA ALA A 285 14.07 16.58 12.83
C ALA A 285 13.54 16.74 14.26
N ALA A 286 12.39 16.14 14.58
CA ALA A 286 11.84 16.10 15.93
C ALA A 286 12.48 15.02 16.83
N GLY A 287 13.45 14.26 16.34
CA GLY A 287 14.16 13.21 17.07
C GLY A 287 13.65 11.80 16.82
N ALA A 288 12.71 11.60 15.89
CA ALA A 288 12.11 10.30 15.63
C ALA A 288 13.11 9.27 15.06
N GLN A 289 12.96 8.03 15.49
CA GLN A 289 13.67 6.90 14.92
C GLN A 289 13.10 6.58 13.54
N VAL A 290 13.97 6.49 12.54
CA VAL A 290 13.66 6.08 11.17
C VAL A 290 14.36 4.78 10.86
N ALA A 291 13.66 3.80 10.31
CA ALA A 291 14.19 2.46 10.07
C ALA A 291 13.83 1.92 8.69
N ASN A 292 14.62 0.96 8.20
CA ASN A 292 14.38 0.19 6.98
C ASN A 292 14.18 1.05 5.71
N MET A 293 14.82 2.21 5.62
CA MET A 293 14.68 3.10 4.47
C MET A 293 15.22 2.51 3.16
N ASP A 294 16.17 1.58 3.25
CA ASP A 294 16.73 0.78 2.17
C ASP A 294 15.99 -0.54 1.95
N SER A 295 14.92 -0.77 2.69
CA SER A 295 14.14 -1.99 2.59
C SER A 295 13.40 -2.04 1.27
N SER A 296 13.92 -2.81 0.36
CA SER A 296 13.25 -3.26 -0.84
C SER A 296 12.38 -4.48 -0.52
N PHE A 297 11.26 -4.29 0.16
CA PHE A 297 10.19 -5.28 0.08
C PHE A 297 9.68 -5.30 -1.35
N THR A 298 10.26 -6.18 -2.14
CA THR A 298 10.27 -6.16 -3.59
C THR A 298 8.88 -6.14 -4.22
N TYR A 299 7.92 -6.84 -3.67
CA TYR A 299 6.61 -6.96 -4.31
C TYR A 299 5.68 -5.74 -4.17
N CYS A 300 5.98 -4.82 -3.27
CA CYS A 300 5.19 -3.60 -3.12
C CYS A 300 5.76 -2.39 -3.88
N ASN A 301 6.93 -2.53 -4.45
CA ASN A 301 7.76 -1.40 -4.82
C ASN A 301 7.96 -1.23 -6.33
N LEU A 302 7.74 -2.28 -7.11
CA LEU A 302 7.86 -2.26 -8.56
C LEU A 302 6.55 -2.80 -9.15
N MET A 303 5.75 -1.92 -9.71
CA MET A 303 4.48 -2.28 -10.37
C MET A 303 4.50 -1.79 -11.81
N GLY A 304 3.63 -2.36 -12.65
CA GLY A 304 3.41 -1.85 -13.99
C GLY A 304 2.79 -0.45 -13.97
N ASP A 305 3.00 0.32 -15.00
CA ASP A 305 2.46 1.65 -15.20
C ASP A 305 0.93 1.68 -15.41
N ILE A 306 0.33 0.51 -15.65
CA ILE A 306 -1.12 0.32 -15.69
C ILE A 306 -1.60 -0.10 -14.31
N PRO A 307 -2.32 0.78 -13.59
CA PRO A 307 -2.77 0.49 -12.23
C PRO A 307 -3.57 -0.81 -12.14
N ASN A 308 -3.25 -1.62 -11.14
CA ASN A 308 -3.93 -2.87 -10.80
C ASN A 308 -3.69 -4.06 -11.76
N ALA A 309 -3.19 -3.87 -12.97
CA ALA A 309 -3.00 -4.96 -13.94
C ALA A 309 -2.05 -6.06 -13.44
N THR A 310 -1.05 -5.71 -12.64
CA THR A 310 -0.13 -6.68 -12.01
C THR A 310 -0.82 -7.62 -11.03
N THR A 311 -1.98 -7.25 -10.51
CA THR A 311 -2.73 -8.06 -9.54
C THR A 311 -3.79 -8.96 -10.18
N TRP A 312 -4.09 -8.78 -11.46
CA TRP A 312 -5.16 -9.55 -12.12
C TRP A 312 -4.95 -11.06 -12.08
N GLY A 313 -3.69 -11.53 -12.01
CA GLY A 313 -3.37 -12.95 -11.87
C GLY A 313 -3.87 -13.62 -10.59
N TYR A 314 -4.30 -12.86 -9.59
CA TYR A 314 -4.98 -13.40 -8.41
C TYR A 314 -6.46 -13.71 -8.68
N TRP A 315 -7.07 -13.04 -9.65
CA TRP A 315 -8.51 -12.94 -9.83
C TRP A 315 -9.02 -13.66 -11.08
N ALA A 316 -8.12 -13.93 -12.05
CA ALA A 316 -8.51 -14.49 -13.33
C ALA A 316 -7.34 -15.24 -14.01
N PRO A 317 -7.63 -16.13 -14.98
CA PRO A 317 -6.60 -16.76 -15.79
C PRO A 317 -5.91 -15.72 -16.67
N LEU A 318 -4.58 -15.70 -16.63
CA LEU A 318 -3.74 -14.89 -17.51
C LEU A 318 -2.32 -15.49 -17.63
N VAL A 319 -1.56 -15.01 -18.59
CA VAL A 319 -0.15 -15.38 -18.84
C VAL A 319 0.69 -14.11 -18.94
N LEU A 320 1.83 -14.07 -18.24
CA LEU A 320 2.80 -12.96 -18.30
C LEU A 320 3.97 -13.37 -19.19
N VAL A 321 4.29 -12.54 -20.20
CA VAL A 321 5.41 -12.79 -21.10
C VAL A 321 6.30 -11.56 -21.26
N LEU A 322 7.61 -11.78 -21.39
CA LEU A 322 8.58 -10.76 -21.75
C LEU A 322 8.50 -10.40 -23.24
N PRO A 323 9.15 -9.31 -23.69
CA PRO A 323 9.23 -8.94 -25.11
C PRO A 323 9.84 -10.03 -26.01
N ASN A 324 10.53 -11.00 -25.46
CA ASN A 324 11.04 -12.16 -26.18
C ASN A 324 10.00 -13.29 -26.37
N GLY A 325 8.76 -13.09 -25.93
CA GLY A 325 7.65 -14.05 -26.07
C GLY A 325 7.63 -15.17 -25.03
N LYS A 326 8.51 -15.18 -24.02
CA LYS A 326 8.60 -16.24 -23.00
C LYS A 326 7.95 -15.83 -21.69
N ARG A 327 7.30 -16.79 -21.00
CA ARG A 327 6.92 -16.66 -19.59
C ARG A 327 8.18 -16.49 -18.74
N PHE A 328 8.05 -15.80 -17.62
CA PHE A 328 9.20 -15.46 -16.76
C PHE A 328 8.88 -15.55 -15.26
N ILE A 329 7.62 -15.73 -14.87
CA ILE A 329 7.18 -15.79 -13.48
C ILE A 329 5.87 -16.57 -13.37
N GLN A 330 5.58 -17.05 -12.16
CA GLN A 330 4.26 -17.56 -11.78
C GLN A 330 3.28 -16.38 -11.65
N GLU A 331 2.21 -16.36 -12.42
CA GLU A 331 1.30 -15.23 -12.56
C GLU A 331 0.50 -14.91 -11.29
N GLY A 332 0.33 -15.87 -10.37
CA GLY A 332 -0.21 -15.66 -9.03
C GLY A 332 0.77 -14.95 -8.07
N GLN A 333 2.00 -14.66 -8.50
CA GLN A 333 3.00 -13.85 -7.79
C GLN A 333 3.30 -12.55 -8.56
N SER A 334 2.31 -12.00 -9.20
CA SER A 334 2.43 -10.87 -10.12
C SER A 334 2.98 -9.58 -9.49
N HIS A 335 2.96 -9.45 -8.16
CA HIS A 335 3.66 -8.35 -7.48
C HIS A 335 5.19 -8.37 -7.70
N ASP A 336 5.76 -9.54 -7.95
CA ASP A 336 7.19 -9.69 -8.20
C ASP A 336 7.54 -9.59 -9.69
N ALA A 337 6.54 -9.40 -10.57
CA ALA A 337 6.73 -9.41 -12.01
C ALA A 337 7.74 -8.35 -12.49
N ALA A 338 7.69 -7.14 -11.95
CA ALA A 338 8.63 -6.10 -12.33
C ALA A 338 10.07 -6.44 -11.91
N ALA A 339 10.26 -6.99 -10.71
CA ALA A 339 11.58 -7.41 -10.23
C ALA A 339 12.12 -8.57 -11.09
N ALA A 340 11.28 -9.57 -11.39
CA ALA A 340 11.66 -10.70 -12.23
C ALA A 340 11.98 -10.28 -13.68
N ALA A 341 11.22 -9.33 -14.25
CA ALA A 341 11.51 -8.79 -15.58
C ALA A 341 12.87 -8.05 -15.60
N ILE A 342 13.16 -7.23 -14.58
CA ILE A 342 14.43 -6.51 -14.44
C ILE A 342 15.59 -7.47 -14.27
N GLU A 343 15.46 -8.53 -13.48
CA GLU A 343 16.48 -9.57 -13.32
C GLU A 343 16.75 -10.28 -14.67
N ALA A 344 15.70 -10.47 -15.49
CA ALA A 344 15.81 -11.01 -16.85
C ALA A 344 16.36 -10.00 -17.89
N GLY A 345 16.67 -8.75 -17.48
CA GLY A 345 17.22 -7.71 -18.35
C GLY A 345 16.17 -6.87 -19.09
N TYR A 346 14.90 -6.95 -18.68
CA TYR A 346 13.79 -6.21 -19.28
C TYR A 346 13.20 -5.21 -18.26
N ARG A 347 12.58 -4.15 -18.76
CA ARG A 347 11.83 -3.18 -17.96
C ARG A 347 10.35 -3.12 -18.33
N GLU A 348 9.94 -3.96 -19.24
CA GLU A 348 8.56 -4.08 -19.73
C GLU A 348 8.21 -5.55 -19.97
N TRP A 349 6.92 -5.85 -19.92
CA TRP A 349 6.34 -7.15 -20.19
C TRP A 349 4.89 -7.01 -20.68
N TRP A 350 4.28 -8.11 -21.09
CA TRP A 350 2.89 -8.17 -21.48
C TRP A 350 2.09 -9.03 -20.52
N VAL A 351 0.88 -8.60 -20.20
CA VAL A 351 -0.17 -9.42 -19.59
C VAL A 351 -1.12 -9.87 -20.70
N ILE A 352 -1.27 -11.19 -20.88
CA ILE A 352 -2.14 -11.79 -21.91
C ILE A 352 -3.28 -12.48 -21.18
N PHE A 353 -4.53 -12.23 -21.59
CA PHE A 353 -5.74 -12.74 -21.00
C PHE A 353 -6.81 -12.96 -22.07
N ASP A 354 -7.93 -13.59 -21.70
CA ASP A 354 -9.07 -13.85 -22.57
C ASP A 354 -10.37 -13.17 -22.08
N GLN A 355 -11.47 -13.45 -22.77
CA GLN A 355 -12.77 -12.87 -22.39
C GLN A 355 -13.22 -13.32 -20.99
N GLN A 356 -12.85 -14.52 -20.53
CA GLN A 356 -13.18 -14.97 -19.18
C GLN A 356 -12.55 -14.04 -18.10
N ALA A 357 -11.30 -13.63 -18.31
CA ALA A 357 -10.63 -12.67 -17.43
C ALA A 357 -11.28 -11.28 -17.55
N PHE A 358 -11.62 -10.87 -18.79
CA PHE A 358 -12.29 -9.59 -19.03
C PHE A 358 -13.63 -9.48 -18.27
N ASP A 359 -14.40 -10.56 -18.23
CA ASP A 359 -15.74 -10.60 -17.62
C ASP A 359 -15.71 -10.97 -16.12
N ALA A 360 -14.54 -11.31 -15.56
CA ALA A 360 -14.43 -11.68 -14.16
C ALA A 360 -14.86 -10.53 -13.24
N ARG A 361 -15.95 -10.70 -12.48
CA ARG A 361 -16.57 -9.62 -11.68
C ARG A 361 -15.60 -8.89 -10.75
N CYS A 362 -14.58 -9.57 -10.27
CA CYS A 362 -13.60 -8.97 -9.37
C CYS A 362 -12.71 -7.93 -10.06
N ILE A 363 -12.46 -8.07 -11.38
CA ILE A 363 -11.52 -7.23 -12.13
C ILE A 363 -12.13 -6.58 -13.38
N ALA A 364 -13.32 -6.94 -13.80
CA ALA A 364 -13.93 -6.48 -15.06
C ALA A 364 -13.85 -4.96 -15.24
N LYS A 365 -14.19 -4.20 -14.19
CA LYS A 365 -14.12 -2.73 -14.22
C LYS A 365 -12.70 -2.21 -14.32
N SER A 366 -11.74 -2.85 -13.64
CA SER A 366 -10.32 -2.50 -13.73
C SER A 366 -9.78 -2.75 -15.16
N VAL A 367 -10.14 -3.89 -15.74
CA VAL A 367 -9.73 -4.22 -17.13
C VAL A 367 -10.29 -3.20 -18.11
N GLU A 368 -11.60 -2.92 -18.06
CA GLU A 368 -12.25 -1.93 -18.92
C GLU A 368 -11.61 -0.55 -18.79
N ASN A 369 -11.44 -0.05 -17.58
CA ASN A 369 -10.86 1.26 -17.32
C ASN A 369 -9.43 1.37 -17.86
N ASN A 370 -8.60 0.35 -17.61
CA ASN A 370 -7.20 0.36 -18.08
C ASN A 370 -7.10 0.30 -19.61
N ILE A 371 -7.94 -0.50 -20.29
CA ILE A 371 -7.99 -0.52 -21.76
C ILE A 371 -8.41 0.84 -22.32
N ASN A 372 -9.40 1.49 -21.71
CA ASN A 372 -9.85 2.81 -22.17
C ASN A 372 -8.80 3.91 -21.98
N VAL A 373 -8.04 3.86 -20.88
CA VAL A 373 -7.00 4.86 -20.58
C VAL A 373 -5.72 4.60 -21.36
N HIS A 374 -5.35 3.32 -21.54
CA HIS A 374 -4.09 2.88 -22.16
C HIS A 374 -4.32 2.14 -23.48
N ALA A 375 -5.23 2.66 -24.33
CA ALA A 375 -5.58 2.05 -25.60
C ALA A 375 -4.39 1.83 -26.55
N ASP A 376 -3.36 2.66 -26.45
CA ASP A 376 -2.09 2.52 -27.19
C ASP A 376 -1.23 1.34 -26.74
N ALA A 377 -1.38 0.88 -25.48
CA ALA A 377 -0.73 -0.30 -24.94
C ALA A 377 -1.56 -1.58 -25.10
N TYR A 378 -2.81 -1.49 -25.56
CA TYR A 378 -3.72 -2.62 -25.71
C TYR A 378 -3.64 -3.25 -27.10
N ARG A 379 -3.69 -4.60 -27.14
CA ARG A 379 -3.74 -5.40 -28.38
C ARG A 379 -4.79 -6.50 -28.24
N THR A 380 -5.37 -6.94 -29.37
CA THR A 380 -6.28 -8.09 -29.42
C THR A 380 -6.13 -8.85 -30.72
N ALA A 381 -6.36 -10.16 -30.69
CA ALA A 381 -6.36 -11.01 -31.86
C ALA A 381 -7.11 -12.34 -31.60
N ASP A 382 -7.48 -13.03 -32.67
CA ASP A 382 -8.16 -14.33 -32.58
C ASP A 382 -7.19 -15.52 -32.52
N THR A 383 -5.91 -15.29 -32.78
CA THR A 383 -4.85 -16.32 -32.65
C THR A 383 -3.66 -15.79 -31.89
N ILE A 384 -2.92 -16.68 -31.23
CA ILE A 384 -1.66 -16.32 -30.53
C ILE A 384 -0.61 -15.80 -31.52
N ALA A 385 -0.54 -16.36 -32.73
CA ALA A 385 0.39 -15.90 -33.76
C ALA A 385 0.09 -14.46 -34.20
N ASP A 386 -1.18 -14.11 -34.43
CA ASP A 386 -1.59 -12.75 -34.79
C ASP A 386 -1.41 -11.79 -33.61
N LEU A 387 -1.69 -12.25 -32.40
CA LEU A 387 -1.43 -11.44 -31.20
C LEU A 387 0.06 -11.11 -31.06
N ALA A 388 0.94 -12.08 -31.29
CA ALA A 388 2.39 -11.87 -31.26
C ALA A 388 2.83 -10.79 -32.26
N VAL A 389 2.29 -10.81 -33.49
CA VAL A 389 2.53 -9.78 -34.50
C VAL A 389 2.04 -8.42 -34.01
N ALA A 390 0.85 -8.35 -33.42
CA ALA A 390 0.29 -7.10 -32.89
C ALA A 390 1.09 -6.54 -31.69
N MET A 391 1.70 -7.41 -30.89
CA MET A 391 2.54 -7.08 -29.74
C MET A 391 3.99 -6.75 -30.12
N ASP A 392 4.40 -6.99 -31.35
CA ASP A 392 5.81 -6.90 -31.82
C ASP A 392 6.74 -7.85 -31.02
N VAL A 393 6.29 -9.12 -30.85
CA VAL A 393 7.08 -10.19 -30.22
C VAL A 393 7.28 -11.34 -31.20
N PRO A 394 8.33 -12.20 -31.06
CA PRO A 394 8.56 -13.33 -31.94
C PRO A 394 7.39 -14.33 -31.95
N ALA A 395 6.69 -14.47 -33.08
CA ALA A 395 5.46 -15.24 -33.18
C ALA A 395 5.67 -16.74 -32.96
N ASP A 396 6.77 -17.28 -33.45
CA ASP A 396 7.17 -18.67 -33.23
C ASP A 396 7.45 -18.97 -31.76
N VAL A 397 8.10 -18.03 -31.05
CA VAL A 397 8.41 -18.19 -29.63
C VAL A 397 7.13 -18.06 -28.77
N LEU A 398 6.27 -17.05 -29.04
CA LEU A 398 5.03 -16.92 -28.29
C LEU A 398 4.10 -18.11 -28.50
N THR A 399 3.97 -18.61 -29.74
CA THR A 399 3.18 -19.81 -30.04
C THR A 399 3.69 -21.01 -29.26
N ALA A 400 5.02 -21.28 -29.31
CA ALA A 400 5.62 -22.35 -28.53
C ALA A 400 5.43 -22.21 -27.02
N THR A 401 5.47 -20.97 -26.50
CA THR A 401 5.20 -20.68 -25.08
C THR A 401 3.78 -21.06 -24.68
N PHE A 402 2.78 -20.80 -25.54
CA PHE A 402 1.40 -21.18 -25.28
C PHE A 402 1.15 -22.68 -25.45
N GLU A 403 1.78 -23.32 -26.42
CA GLU A 403 1.74 -24.79 -26.56
C GLU A 403 2.33 -25.49 -25.34
N GLU A 404 3.44 -25.00 -24.80
CA GLU A 404 4.04 -25.51 -23.58
C GLU A 404 3.12 -25.27 -22.35
N TYR A 405 2.55 -24.07 -22.24
CA TYR A 405 1.61 -23.73 -21.16
C TYR A 405 0.36 -24.61 -21.19
N ASP A 406 -0.22 -24.84 -22.37
CA ASP A 406 -1.37 -25.74 -22.55
C ASP A 406 -1.00 -27.20 -22.20
N GLY A 407 0.23 -27.60 -22.44
CA GLY A 407 0.77 -28.87 -21.96
C GLY A 407 0.76 -28.99 -20.44
N TYR A 408 1.12 -27.93 -19.71
CA TYR A 408 1.04 -27.88 -18.25
C TYR A 408 -0.41 -27.90 -17.76
N VAL A 409 -1.32 -27.18 -18.43
CA VAL A 409 -2.74 -27.22 -18.12
C VAL A 409 -3.30 -28.65 -18.27
N ALA A 410 -2.97 -29.33 -19.35
CA ALA A 410 -3.40 -30.72 -19.60
C ALA A 410 -2.81 -31.71 -18.58
N ALA A 411 -1.58 -31.48 -18.10
CA ALA A 411 -0.95 -32.25 -17.04
C ALA A 411 -1.50 -31.94 -15.64
N GLY A 412 -2.19 -30.80 -15.46
CA GLY A 412 -2.64 -30.32 -14.15
C GLY A 412 -1.52 -29.79 -13.25
N GLU A 413 -0.32 -29.55 -13.81
CA GLU A 413 0.88 -29.11 -13.10
C GLU A 413 1.73 -28.19 -13.99
N ASP A 414 2.00 -26.97 -13.49
CA ASP A 414 2.95 -26.04 -14.13
C ASP A 414 4.37 -26.33 -13.64
N ALA A 415 5.07 -27.21 -14.34
CA ALA A 415 6.42 -27.62 -13.98
C ALA A 415 7.45 -26.49 -14.13
N ALA A 416 7.17 -25.43 -14.90
CA ALA A 416 8.10 -24.33 -15.12
C ALA A 416 8.10 -23.32 -13.96
N PHE A 417 6.93 -22.92 -13.47
CA PHE A 417 6.78 -21.84 -12.50
C PHE A 417 5.91 -22.21 -11.29
N GLY A 418 5.31 -23.42 -11.26
CA GLY A 418 4.52 -23.89 -10.14
C GLY A 418 3.18 -23.14 -9.96
N LYS A 419 2.56 -22.68 -11.05
CA LYS A 419 1.24 -22.03 -11.00
C LYS A 419 0.18 -23.02 -10.56
N THR A 420 -0.50 -22.73 -9.45
CA THR A 420 -1.54 -23.58 -8.87
C THR A 420 -2.94 -22.99 -9.00
N SER A 421 -3.06 -21.66 -9.02
CA SER A 421 -4.34 -20.95 -9.19
C SER A 421 -4.50 -20.52 -10.63
N TRP A 422 -5.70 -20.69 -11.19
CA TRP A 422 -6.01 -20.29 -12.55
C TRP A 422 -5.09 -20.95 -13.60
N LEU A 423 -4.65 -22.19 -13.36
CA LEU A 423 -3.95 -22.99 -14.35
C LEU A 423 -4.99 -23.48 -15.38
N LYS A 424 -5.29 -22.63 -16.35
CA LYS A 424 -6.30 -22.84 -17.40
C LYS A 424 -5.77 -22.32 -18.73
N SER A 425 -6.09 -23.01 -19.84
CA SER A 425 -5.85 -22.51 -21.18
C SER A 425 -6.69 -21.26 -21.45
N LEU A 426 -6.11 -20.30 -22.14
CA LEU A 426 -6.82 -19.12 -22.62
C LEU A 426 -7.50 -19.45 -23.97
N SER A 427 -8.61 -18.77 -24.27
CA SER A 427 -9.38 -18.92 -25.50
C SER A 427 -9.56 -17.58 -26.22
N ALA A 428 -9.72 -17.65 -27.56
CA ALA A 428 -9.98 -16.44 -28.35
C ALA A 428 -11.33 -15.78 -27.99
N PRO A 429 -11.44 -14.44 -28.11
CA PRO A 429 -10.36 -13.52 -28.48
C PRO A 429 -9.33 -13.36 -27.37
N PHE A 430 -8.07 -13.24 -27.78
CA PHE A 430 -6.96 -12.95 -26.86
C PHE A 430 -6.76 -11.45 -26.74
N HIS A 431 -6.47 -10.99 -25.54
CA HIS A 431 -6.20 -9.61 -25.21
C HIS A 431 -4.80 -9.49 -24.59
N ALA A 432 -4.10 -8.39 -24.83
CA ALA A 432 -2.82 -8.11 -24.23
C ALA A 432 -2.70 -6.63 -23.83
N LEU A 433 -2.11 -6.36 -22.66
CA LEU A 433 -1.70 -5.04 -22.22
C LEU A 433 -0.20 -5.03 -21.94
N LYS A 434 0.48 -3.98 -22.40
CA LYS A 434 1.90 -3.75 -22.14
C LYS A 434 2.09 -3.02 -20.82
N LEU A 435 2.96 -3.53 -19.97
CA LEU A 435 3.31 -2.97 -18.66
C LEU A 435 4.77 -2.56 -18.62
N ASN A 436 5.10 -1.54 -17.84
CA ASN A 436 6.47 -1.11 -17.56
C ASN A 436 6.76 -1.13 -16.07
N ALA A 437 8.02 -1.36 -15.70
CA ALA A 437 8.47 -1.25 -14.33
C ALA A 437 8.51 0.23 -13.89
N VAL A 438 7.78 0.53 -12.82
CA VAL A 438 7.69 1.88 -12.24
C VAL A 438 7.78 1.82 -10.72
N ARG A 439 8.18 2.92 -10.11
CA ARG A 439 8.15 3.12 -8.65
C ARG A 439 6.72 3.39 -8.22
N TYR A 440 6.27 2.67 -7.19
CA TYR A 440 4.91 2.86 -6.68
C TYR A 440 4.85 3.13 -5.18
N LYS A 441 5.61 2.43 -4.36
CA LYS A 441 5.56 2.51 -2.89
C LYS A 441 6.96 2.37 -2.28
N THR A 442 7.13 2.90 -1.07
CA THR A 442 8.27 2.65 -0.19
C THR A 442 7.81 2.03 1.11
N SER A 443 8.67 1.29 1.78
CA SER A 443 8.34 0.52 3.01
C SER A 443 9.14 0.94 4.23
N GLY A 444 10.19 1.75 4.08
CA GLY A 444 10.92 2.33 5.18
C GLY A 444 10.23 3.54 5.78
N GLY A 445 10.46 3.81 7.06
CA GLY A 445 9.83 4.96 7.71
C GLY A 445 10.01 5.01 9.22
N LEU A 446 9.09 5.72 9.85
CA LEU A 446 9.08 5.99 11.28
C LEU A 446 8.80 4.71 12.07
N MET A 447 9.53 4.55 13.19
CA MET A 447 9.21 3.54 14.18
C MET A 447 8.09 4.04 15.08
N VAL A 448 7.09 3.19 15.35
CA VAL A 448 6.01 3.49 16.30
C VAL A 448 6.01 2.48 17.43
N GLY A 449 5.55 2.92 18.61
CA GLY A 449 5.43 2.12 19.82
C GLY A 449 4.05 1.46 19.95
N PRO A 450 3.79 0.81 21.12
CA PRO A 450 2.57 0.06 21.38
C PRO A 450 1.28 0.91 21.31
N ASN A 451 1.38 2.21 21.55
CA ASN A 451 0.27 3.15 21.47
C ASN A 451 0.19 3.91 20.12
N ASN A 452 0.89 3.42 19.09
CA ASN A 452 1.04 4.08 17.79
C ASN A 452 1.70 5.48 17.84
N GLN A 453 2.30 5.88 18.96
CA GLN A 453 3.14 7.07 19.05
C GLN A 453 4.48 6.82 18.36
N VAL A 454 5.02 7.84 17.72
CA VAL A 454 6.33 7.78 17.10
C VAL A 454 7.40 7.62 18.18
N LEU A 455 8.34 6.72 18.00
CA LEU A 455 9.47 6.50 18.89
C LEU A 455 10.65 7.40 18.50
N ASP A 456 11.36 7.90 19.50
CA ASP A 456 12.65 8.57 19.33
C ASP A 456 13.80 7.55 19.17
N ASN A 457 15.03 8.05 19.02
CA ASN A 457 16.22 7.22 18.85
C ASN A 457 16.62 6.42 20.11
N ASP A 458 16.04 6.75 21.27
CA ASP A 458 16.21 6.03 22.54
C ASP A 458 15.05 5.03 22.78
N GLY A 459 14.10 4.92 21.83
CA GLY A 459 12.93 4.05 21.91
C GLY A 459 11.83 4.57 22.82
N GLN A 460 11.84 5.87 23.15
CA GLN A 460 10.80 6.51 23.94
C GLN A 460 9.73 7.12 23.03
N GLU A 461 8.49 7.13 23.47
CA GLU A 461 7.38 7.76 22.72
C GLU A 461 7.55 9.29 22.71
N ILE A 462 7.51 9.91 21.51
CA ILE A 462 7.46 11.36 21.34
C ILE A 462 6.04 11.81 21.67
N GLU A 463 5.88 12.55 22.77
CA GLU A 463 4.57 13.01 23.25
C GLU A 463 3.85 13.84 22.18
N GLY A 464 2.56 13.55 21.97
CA GLY A 464 1.70 14.25 21.01
C GLY A 464 1.89 13.86 19.56
N LEU A 465 2.88 13.01 19.20
CA LEU A 465 3.18 12.61 17.82
C LEU A 465 2.82 11.14 17.55
N TYR A 466 1.95 10.93 16.58
CA TYR A 466 1.50 9.62 16.09
C TYR A 466 1.81 9.45 14.61
N ALA A 467 1.85 8.22 14.13
CA ALA A 467 2.03 7.96 12.71
C ALA A 467 1.30 6.68 12.28
N CYS A 468 0.80 6.68 11.04
CA CYS A 468 0.16 5.52 10.42
C CYS A 468 0.37 5.47 8.90
N GLY A 469 0.17 4.31 8.33
CA GLY A 469 0.31 4.12 6.89
C GLY A 469 1.77 4.03 6.43
N ALA A 470 2.01 4.34 5.16
CA ALA A 470 3.30 4.12 4.50
C ALA A 470 4.44 5.01 4.99
N VAL A 471 4.18 6.00 5.86
CA VAL A 471 5.21 6.78 6.55
C VAL A 471 5.90 5.97 7.66
N THR A 472 5.30 4.83 8.09
CA THR A 472 5.82 3.97 9.14
C THR A 472 6.52 2.74 8.56
N THR A 473 7.57 2.26 9.22
CA THR A 473 8.29 1.05 8.81
C THR A 473 7.54 -0.25 9.10
N LEU A 474 6.54 -0.24 9.96
CA LEU A 474 5.75 -1.41 10.37
C LEU A 474 4.49 -1.63 9.52
N SER A 475 4.26 -0.79 8.53
CA SER A 475 3.12 -0.86 7.63
C SER A 475 3.55 -1.42 6.29
N TYR A 476 3.02 -2.58 5.91
CA TYR A 476 3.03 -2.97 4.50
C TYR A 476 2.21 -1.95 3.73
N ALA A 477 2.79 -1.30 2.75
CA ALA A 477 2.11 -0.25 1.98
C ALA A 477 1.02 -0.81 1.04
N SER A 478 0.09 -1.63 1.54
CA SER A 478 -1.16 -2.04 0.88
C SER A 478 -2.34 -1.26 1.46
N CYS A 479 -3.40 -1.04 0.69
CA CYS A 479 -4.59 -0.31 1.19
C CYS A 479 -5.09 -0.89 2.50
N SER A 480 -5.17 -2.22 2.59
CA SER A 480 -5.64 -2.92 3.78
C SER A 480 -4.79 -2.60 4.99
N THR A 481 -3.48 -2.83 4.90
CA THR A 481 -2.59 -2.66 6.07
C THR A 481 -2.42 -1.20 6.46
N VAL A 482 -2.40 -0.27 5.51
CA VAL A 482 -2.32 1.16 5.84
C VAL A 482 -3.64 1.68 6.43
N ALA A 483 -4.80 1.18 5.98
CA ALA A 483 -6.09 1.46 6.58
C ALA A 483 -6.16 0.93 8.02
N ALA A 484 -5.71 -0.31 8.23
CA ALA A 484 -5.66 -0.92 9.56
C ALA A 484 -4.80 -0.15 10.56
N THR A 485 -3.59 0.31 10.13
CA THR A 485 -2.75 1.12 11.02
C THR A 485 -3.39 2.47 11.33
N GLY A 486 -4.06 3.10 10.35
CA GLY A 486 -4.83 4.33 10.57
C GLY A 486 -5.97 4.11 11.55
N TYR A 487 -6.80 3.10 11.31
CA TYR A 487 -7.93 2.77 12.19
C TYR A 487 -7.48 2.46 13.62
N PHE A 488 -6.36 1.73 13.78
CA PHE A 488 -5.77 1.43 15.09
C PHE A 488 -5.29 2.69 15.83
N VAL A 489 -4.70 3.66 15.12
CA VAL A 489 -4.42 5.00 15.70
C VAL A 489 -5.72 5.68 16.10
N GLY A 490 -6.75 5.63 15.26
CA GLY A 490 -8.06 6.19 15.54
C GLY A 490 -8.70 5.62 16.82
N GLU A 491 -8.70 4.29 17.00
CA GLU A 491 -9.17 3.63 18.23
C GLU A 491 -8.42 4.16 19.48
N THR A 492 -7.09 4.32 19.36
CA THR A 492 -6.26 4.86 20.45
C THR A 492 -6.66 6.29 20.81
N LEU A 493 -6.87 7.15 19.80
CA LEU A 493 -7.14 8.58 20.00
C LEU A 493 -8.60 8.88 20.39
N ALA A 494 -9.55 8.04 19.99
CA ALA A 494 -10.96 8.20 20.38
C ALA A 494 -11.17 8.08 21.90
N THR A 495 -10.29 7.38 22.60
CA THR A 495 -10.37 7.14 24.06
C THR A 495 -9.56 8.13 24.90
N LYS A 496 -8.73 8.96 24.28
CA LYS A 496 -7.95 10.03 24.94
C LYS A 496 -8.69 11.35 24.90
#